data_876c710656c5a09b95a0ed45d9e1d8b6
#
_entry.id   876c710656c5a09b95a0ed45d9e1d8b6
#
_cell.length_a   1.000
_cell.length_b   1.000
_cell.length_c   1.000
_cell.angle_alpha   90.00
_cell.angle_beta   90.00
_cell.angle_gamma   90.00
#
_symmetry.space_group_name_H-M   'P 1'
#
loop_
_entity.id
_entity.type
_entity.pdbx_description
1 polymer ?
#
loop_
_entity_poly.entity_id
_entity_poly.type
_entity_poly.pdbx_seq_one_letter_code
_entity_poly.pdbx_strand_id
1 'polypeptide(L)'
;MNSPTVCTTAHVAKLPLTAMRARLQQGRIWLLLLCSMLALVALSGCGFRMQGEAPMPFSSLSINIPQNSQFGADLRRAIRAASPETKLIEPRDMVVRVSDIDESEDSEDKATIDRIKAAKVRKLAQARLEQVNEQKGTRIVSINAQGKPEEYELSLRFTFRLVSAKDQVILPDTTLSAIRSMPFDDRVVQAKEGEAATLFKDMQRSLVARILRRITAPDIIQRWQTLAKLTPEGEEEEETVARVTAPTTAIPPMWQNPSLTPSPVTVSPD
;
A
#
# COMPACT_ATOMS: atom_id res chain seq x y z
N MET A 1 -94.97 26.36 -51.38
CA MET A 1 -94.59 25.01 -51.04
C MET A 1 -93.44 25.13 -50.11
N ASN A 2 -93.61 24.57 -48.90
CA ASN A 2 -92.94 24.87 -47.67
C ASN A 2 -91.55 24.22 -47.55
N SER A 3 -90.55 25.03 -47.12
CA SER A 3 -89.32 24.52 -46.64
C SER A 3 -89.20 24.79 -45.13
N PRO A 4 -88.92 23.81 -44.27
CA PRO A 4 -88.69 24.07 -42.88
C PRO A 4 -87.19 24.36 -42.60
N THR A 5 -87.02 25.45 -41.88
CA THR A 5 -85.74 25.88 -41.32
C THR A 5 -85.38 25.02 -40.09
N VAL A 6 -84.26 24.34 -40.15
CA VAL A 6 -83.70 23.59 -39.04
C VAL A 6 -82.80 24.50 -38.20
N CYS A 7 -83.19 24.79 -36.99
CA CYS A 7 -82.48 25.54 -35.98
C CYS A 7 -81.53 24.60 -35.23
N THR A 8 -80.21 24.68 -35.49
CA THR A 8 -79.17 23.90 -34.77
C THR A 8 -78.76 24.64 -33.53
N THR A 9 -79.30 24.21 -32.38
CA THR A 9 -78.85 24.72 -31.05
C THR A 9 -77.50 24.14 -30.69
N ALA A 10 -76.47 24.97 -30.65
CA ALA A 10 -75.15 24.61 -30.18
C ALA A 10 -75.20 24.43 -28.64
N HIS A 11 -75.05 23.20 -28.20
CA HIS A 11 -74.86 22.88 -26.78
C HIS A 11 -73.42 23.21 -26.38
N VAL A 12 -73.19 24.36 -25.75
CA VAL A 12 -71.92 24.69 -25.07
C VAL A 12 -71.86 23.85 -23.79
N ALA A 13 -71.09 22.77 -23.83
CA ALA A 13 -70.79 21.94 -22.68
C ALA A 13 -69.95 22.73 -21.66
N LYS A 14 -70.59 23.21 -20.57
CA LYS A 14 -69.89 23.78 -19.43
C LYS A 14 -69.14 22.65 -18.71
N LEU A 15 -67.78 22.55 -18.92
CA LEU A 15 -66.87 21.68 -18.15
C LEU A 15 -67.00 22.07 -16.67
N PRO A 16 -67.22 21.15 -15.74
CA PRO A 16 -67.35 21.45 -14.31
C PRO A 16 -65.94 21.91 -13.78
N LEU A 17 -65.90 23.05 -13.11
CA LEU A 17 -64.73 23.65 -12.46
C LEU A 17 -64.01 22.68 -11.53
N THR A 18 -64.67 21.64 -11.05
CA THR A 18 -64.10 20.54 -10.25
C THR A 18 -63.10 19.65 -11.04
N ALA A 19 -63.41 19.38 -12.32
CA ALA A 19 -62.54 18.56 -13.16
C ALA A 19 -61.23 19.30 -13.54
N MET A 20 -61.28 20.63 -13.63
CA MET A 20 -60.12 21.45 -13.92
C MET A 20 -59.17 21.54 -12.71
N ARG A 21 -59.72 21.62 -11.48
CA ARG A 21 -58.95 21.58 -10.24
C ARG A 21 -58.26 20.21 -10.01
N ALA A 22 -58.96 19.12 -10.32
CA ALA A 22 -58.37 17.76 -10.22
C ALA A 22 -57.20 17.56 -11.16
N ARG A 23 -57.25 18.05 -12.39
CA ARG A 23 -56.14 17.99 -13.36
C ARG A 23 -54.94 18.83 -12.93
N LEU A 24 -55.19 20.01 -12.35
CA LEU A 24 -54.12 20.85 -11.79
C LEU A 24 -53.41 20.21 -10.57
N GLN A 25 -54.18 19.55 -9.71
CA GLN A 25 -53.62 18.81 -8.57
C GLN A 25 -52.81 17.58 -9.04
N GLN A 26 -53.30 16.85 -10.03
CA GLN A 26 -52.60 15.73 -10.63
C GLN A 26 -51.28 16.16 -11.27
N GLY A 27 -51.27 17.28 -12.00
CA GLY A 27 -50.05 17.85 -12.58
C GLY A 27 -48.99 18.25 -11.51
N ARG A 28 -49.43 18.80 -10.37
CA ARG A 28 -48.53 19.15 -9.24
C ARG A 28 -47.93 17.91 -8.59
N ILE A 29 -48.70 16.83 -8.44
CA ILE A 29 -48.19 15.56 -7.89
C ILE A 29 -47.13 14.95 -8.82
N TRP A 30 -47.36 14.93 -10.13
CA TRP A 30 -46.41 14.45 -11.12
C TRP A 30 -45.12 15.29 -11.12
N LEU A 31 -45.23 16.60 -10.99
CA LEU A 31 -44.09 17.51 -10.92
C LEU A 31 -43.25 17.26 -9.65
N LEU A 32 -43.92 17.04 -8.51
CA LEU A 32 -43.24 16.71 -7.26
C LEU A 32 -42.54 15.35 -7.32
N LEU A 33 -43.16 14.35 -7.94
CA LEU A 33 -42.56 13.04 -8.17
C LEU A 33 -41.35 13.14 -9.10
N LEU A 34 -41.46 13.93 -10.16
CA LEU A 34 -40.33 14.17 -11.09
C LEU A 34 -39.17 14.89 -10.40
N CYS A 35 -39.44 15.94 -9.61
CA CYS A 35 -38.44 16.62 -8.80
C CYS A 35 -37.78 15.69 -7.75
N SER A 36 -38.58 14.84 -7.10
CA SER A 36 -38.09 13.85 -6.14
C SER A 36 -37.18 12.82 -6.82
N MET A 37 -37.56 12.34 -7.98
CA MET A 37 -36.76 11.40 -8.77
C MET A 37 -35.46 12.06 -9.26
N LEU A 38 -35.52 13.31 -9.70
CA LEU A 38 -34.32 14.07 -10.11
C LEU A 38 -33.37 14.33 -8.93
N ALA A 39 -33.92 14.63 -7.75
CA ALA A 39 -33.14 14.79 -6.52
C ALA A 39 -32.47 13.49 -6.10
N LEU A 40 -33.13 12.33 -6.20
CA LEU A 40 -32.55 11.02 -5.92
C LEU A 40 -31.39 10.68 -6.90
N VAL A 41 -31.53 11.00 -8.18
CA VAL A 41 -30.49 10.82 -9.17
C VAL A 41 -29.31 11.77 -8.91
N ALA A 42 -29.57 13.00 -8.47
CA ALA A 42 -28.51 13.95 -8.11
C ALA A 42 -27.75 13.54 -6.84
N LEU A 43 -28.43 12.92 -5.85
CA LEU A 43 -27.76 12.39 -4.66
C LEU A 43 -26.92 11.13 -4.94
N SER A 44 -27.31 10.30 -5.90
CA SER A 44 -26.49 9.14 -6.31
C SER A 44 -25.26 9.52 -7.14
N GLY A 45 -25.22 10.75 -7.65
CA GLY A 45 -24.06 11.31 -8.37
C GLY A 45 -22.89 11.79 -7.48
N CYS A 46 -23.03 11.82 -6.16
CA CYS A 46 -21.89 11.93 -5.25
C CYS A 46 -21.08 10.64 -5.33
N GLY A 47 -20.24 10.55 -6.35
CA GLY A 47 -19.28 9.46 -6.55
C GLY A 47 -18.28 9.39 -5.41
N PHE A 48 -18.69 8.89 -4.26
CA PHE A 48 -17.78 8.40 -3.23
C PHE A 48 -17.07 7.19 -3.81
N ARG A 49 -16.09 7.46 -4.68
CA ARG A 49 -15.16 6.43 -5.11
C ARG A 49 -14.31 6.13 -3.89
N MET A 50 -14.62 5.03 -3.19
CA MET A 50 -13.68 4.45 -2.26
C MET A 50 -12.34 4.43 -2.96
N GLN A 51 -11.28 4.93 -2.32
CA GLN A 51 -9.94 4.87 -2.84
C GLN A 51 -9.64 3.37 -3.02
N GLY A 52 -9.87 2.88 -4.23
CA GLY A 52 -9.69 1.50 -4.60
C GLY A 52 -8.23 1.12 -4.58
N GLU A 53 -7.95 -0.10 -4.92
CA GLU A 53 -6.61 -0.62 -5.14
C GLU A 53 -5.79 0.39 -5.93
N ALA A 54 -4.61 0.72 -5.42
CA ALA A 54 -3.64 1.53 -6.11
C ALA A 54 -2.55 0.58 -6.63
N PRO A 55 -2.71 0.02 -7.84
CA PRO A 55 -1.80 -0.99 -8.37
C PRO A 55 -0.41 -0.39 -8.49
N MET A 56 0.56 -1.08 -7.94
CA MET A 56 1.97 -0.72 -8.09
C MET A 56 2.50 -1.22 -9.43
N PRO A 57 3.44 -0.51 -10.05
CA PRO A 57 3.98 -0.90 -11.35
C PRO A 57 4.93 -2.11 -11.29
N PHE A 58 5.32 -2.54 -10.10
CA PHE A 58 6.26 -3.64 -9.84
C PHE A 58 5.57 -4.77 -9.08
N SER A 59 5.90 -6.01 -9.43
CA SER A 59 5.31 -7.21 -8.81
C SER A 59 5.94 -7.54 -7.45
N SER A 60 7.16 -7.06 -7.19
CA SER A 60 7.84 -7.28 -5.91
C SER A 60 8.52 -6.01 -5.40
N LEU A 61 8.33 -5.73 -4.09
CA LEU A 61 8.84 -4.55 -3.41
C LEU A 61 9.54 -4.95 -2.11
N SER A 62 10.72 -4.42 -1.87
CA SER A 62 11.36 -4.46 -0.55
C SER A 62 11.26 -3.10 0.14
N ILE A 63 11.08 -3.13 1.46
CA ILE A 63 11.01 -1.92 2.29
C ILE A 63 12.18 -1.94 3.26
N ASN A 64 13.15 -1.06 3.00
CA ASN A 64 14.32 -0.88 3.85
C ASN A 64 14.05 0.19 4.92
N ILE A 65 13.07 -0.07 5.77
CA ILE A 65 12.73 0.69 6.98
C ILE A 65 12.81 -0.28 8.15
N PRO A 66 13.33 0.12 9.32
CA PRO A 66 13.48 -0.77 10.47
C PRO A 66 12.19 -1.57 10.75
N GLN A 67 12.34 -2.90 10.90
CA GLN A 67 11.19 -3.80 11.07
C GLN A 67 10.50 -3.62 12.42
N ASN A 68 11.25 -3.20 13.42
CA ASN A 68 10.76 -2.92 14.77
C ASN A 68 10.11 -1.52 14.90
N SER A 69 10.09 -0.70 13.83
CA SER A 69 9.42 0.59 13.86
C SER A 69 7.93 0.45 13.59
N GLN A 70 7.11 1.15 14.40
CA GLN A 70 5.67 1.23 14.17
C GLN A 70 5.35 1.80 12.78
N PHE A 71 6.10 2.82 12.35
CA PHE A 71 5.96 3.44 11.05
C PHE A 71 6.20 2.43 9.90
N GLY A 72 7.27 1.63 10.01
CA GLY A 72 7.55 0.57 9.02
C GLY A 72 6.45 -0.49 8.97
N ALA A 73 5.91 -0.89 10.13
CA ALA A 73 4.80 -1.84 10.20
C ALA A 73 3.51 -1.29 9.56
N ASP A 74 3.19 -0.02 9.84
CA ASP A 74 2.00 0.64 9.26
C ASP A 74 2.14 0.82 7.75
N LEU A 75 3.33 1.17 7.26
CA LEU A 75 3.61 1.29 5.82
C LEU A 75 3.46 -0.06 5.11
N ARG A 76 4.02 -1.14 5.66
CA ARG A 76 3.87 -2.50 5.10
C ARG A 76 2.42 -2.94 5.04
N ARG A 77 1.65 -2.65 6.10
CA ARG A 77 0.22 -2.95 6.15
C ARG A 77 -0.56 -2.16 5.11
N ALA A 78 -0.27 -0.86 4.97
CA ALA A 78 -0.91 0.01 4.00
C ALA A 78 -0.62 -0.43 2.55
N ILE A 79 0.62 -0.83 2.25
CA ILE A 79 1.01 -1.34 0.92
C ILE A 79 0.28 -2.65 0.60
N ARG A 80 0.24 -3.62 1.54
CA ARG A 80 -0.50 -4.87 1.33
C ARG A 80 -1.99 -4.65 1.11
N ALA A 81 -2.57 -3.66 1.79
CA ALA A 81 -3.99 -3.33 1.63
C ALA A 81 -4.29 -2.62 0.30
N ALA A 82 -3.38 -1.77 -0.18
CA ALA A 82 -3.58 -0.99 -1.40
C ALA A 82 -3.20 -1.76 -2.68
N SER A 83 -2.26 -2.69 -2.58
CA SER A 83 -1.75 -3.47 -3.73
C SER A 83 -1.48 -4.92 -3.28
N PRO A 84 -2.52 -5.76 -3.15
CA PRO A 84 -2.37 -7.15 -2.71
C PRO A 84 -1.57 -8.00 -3.71
N GLU A 85 -1.54 -7.63 -4.97
CA GLU A 85 -0.76 -8.26 -6.05
C GLU A 85 0.76 -8.09 -5.84
N THR A 86 1.19 -7.02 -5.15
CA THR A 86 2.61 -6.73 -4.94
C THR A 86 3.18 -7.57 -3.80
N LYS A 87 4.11 -8.44 -4.10
CA LYS A 87 4.79 -9.26 -3.09
C LYS A 87 5.81 -8.42 -2.31
N LEU A 88 5.60 -8.27 -1.01
CA LEU A 88 6.60 -7.67 -0.13
C LEU A 88 7.68 -8.70 0.19
N ILE A 89 8.94 -8.33 -0.08
CA ILE A 89 10.13 -9.16 0.19
C ILE A 89 10.86 -8.55 1.39
N GLU A 90 10.96 -9.31 2.46
CA GLU A 90 11.59 -8.85 3.69
C GLU A 90 12.81 -9.72 4.04
N PRO A 91 13.87 -9.14 4.65
CA PRO A 91 15.07 -9.90 5.03
C PRO A 91 14.78 -11.07 5.98
N ARG A 92 13.76 -10.95 6.83
CA ARG A 92 13.34 -12.02 7.77
C ARG A 92 12.80 -13.26 7.07
N ASP A 93 12.27 -13.10 5.84
CA ASP A 93 11.69 -14.20 5.08
C ASP A 93 12.76 -14.97 4.28
N MET A 94 14.01 -14.47 4.31
CA MET A 94 15.13 -15.08 3.61
C MET A 94 15.78 -16.16 4.45
N VAL A 95 15.84 -17.36 3.88
CA VAL A 95 16.63 -18.46 4.44
C VAL A 95 18.06 -18.32 3.95
N VAL A 96 19.00 -18.25 4.88
CA VAL A 96 20.45 -18.30 4.58
C VAL A 96 20.88 -19.76 4.64
N ARG A 97 21.48 -20.24 3.55
CA ARG A 97 22.08 -21.58 3.49
C ARG A 97 23.57 -21.46 3.74
N VAL A 98 24.16 -22.55 4.23
CA VAL A 98 25.64 -22.62 4.43
C VAL A 98 26.38 -22.31 3.13
N SER A 99 25.84 -22.71 1.98
CA SER A 99 26.40 -22.41 0.65
C SER A 99 26.37 -20.92 0.25
N ASP A 100 25.66 -20.10 1.01
CA ASP A 100 25.58 -18.65 0.74
C ASP A 100 26.63 -17.86 1.55
N ILE A 101 27.42 -18.55 2.38
CA ILE A 101 28.43 -18.00 3.26
C ILE A 101 29.78 -18.36 2.66
N ASP A 102 30.60 -17.35 2.38
CA ASP A 102 31.96 -17.57 1.92
C ASP A 102 32.82 -18.20 3.06
N GLU A 103 33.66 -19.16 2.72
CA GLU A 103 34.50 -19.89 3.70
C GLU A 103 35.44 -18.97 4.51
N SER A 104 35.60 -17.73 4.05
CA SER A 104 36.48 -16.72 4.69
C SER A 104 35.76 -15.86 5.74
N GLU A 105 34.39 -15.97 5.87
CA GLU A 105 33.63 -15.19 6.82
C GLU A 105 33.17 -16.08 8.00
N ASP A 106 33.33 -15.56 9.21
CA ASP A 106 32.81 -16.22 10.40
C ASP A 106 31.28 -16.38 10.30
N SER A 107 30.84 -17.63 10.09
CA SER A 107 29.44 -17.98 9.77
C SER A 107 28.43 -17.68 10.88
N GLU A 108 28.90 -17.39 12.08
CA GLU A 108 28.08 -17.09 13.24
C GLU A 108 27.84 -15.59 13.48
N ASP A 109 28.53 -14.70 12.72
CA ASP A 109 28.35 -13.28 12.90
C ASP A 109 26.99 -12.83 12.30
N LYS A 110 26.15 -12.30 13.20
CA LYS A 110 24.84 -11.75 12.82
C LYS A 110 24.94 -10.70 11.69
N ALA A 111 26.03 -9.93 11.66
CA ALA A 111 26.23 -8.91 10.65
C ALA A 111 26.42 -9.53 9.25
N THR A 112 27.13 -10.64 9.15
CA THR A 112 27.33 -11.40 7.91
C THR A 112 26.01 -11.99 7.42
N ILE A 113 25.22 -12.61 8.31
CA ILE A 113 23.91 -13.14 7.99
C ILE A 113 22.97 -12.02 7.50
N ASP A 114 22.98 -10.88 8.14
CA ASP A 114 22.15 -9.74 7.74
C ASP A 114 22.55 -9.16 6.37
N ARG A 115 23.87 -9.15 6.05
CA ARG A 115 24.39 -8.75 4.73
C ARG A 115 23.93 -9.71 3.63
N ILE A 116 24.02 -11.03 3.86
CA ILE A 116 23.59 -12.05 2.90
C ILE A 116 22.09 -11.95 2.66
N LYS A 117 21.29 -11.78 3.73
CA LYS A 117 19.84 -11.56 3.59
C LYS A 117 19.53 -10.30 2.78
N ALA A 118 20.23 -9.20 3.04
CA ALA A 118 20.06 -7.97 2.30
C ALA A 118 20.43 -8.13 0.81
N ALA A 119 21.50 -8.87 0.50
CA ALA A 119 21.90 -9.16 -0.88
C ALA A 119 20.85 -10.01 -1.60
N LYS A 120 20.28 -11.05 -0.94
CA LYS A 120 19.20 -11.85 -1.50
C LYS A 120 17.93 -11.02 -1.76
N VAL A 121 17.56 -10.13 -0.83
CA VAL A 121 16.44 -9.22 -1.01
C VAL A 121 16.66 -8.30 -2.22
N ARG A 122 17.90 -7.81 -2.42
CA ARG A 122 18.25 -6.98 -3.59
C ARG A 122 18.03 -7.73 -4.90
N LYS A 123 18.40 -8.99 -4.98
CA LYS A 123 18.23 -9.82 -6.19
C LYS A 123 16.74 -10.15 -6.48
N LEU A 124 15.94 -10.33 -5.45
CA LEU A 124 14.54 -10.78 -5.59
C LEU A 124 13.53 -9.65 -5.72
N ALA A 125 13.83 -8.46 -5.18
CA ALA A 125 12.94 -7.32 -5.20
C ALA A 125 13.15 -6.50 -6.48
N GLN A 126 12.11 -6.35 -7.29
CA GLN A 126 12.15 -5.48 -8.47
C GLN A 126 12.37 -4.01 -8.11
N ALA A 127 11.81 -3.58 -7.00
CA ALA A 127 11.98 -2.23 -6.48
C ALA A 127 12.25 -2.25 -4.97
N ARG A 128 12.97 -1.24 -4.48
CA ARG A 128 13.27 -1.06 -3.06
C ARG A 128 12.91 0.35 -2.63
N LEU A 129 12.10 0.43 -1.59
CA LEU A 129 11.81 1.68 -0.89
C LEU A 129 12.82 1.85 0.24
N GLU A 130 13.66 2.85 0.13
CA GLU A 130 14.74 3.12 1.09
C GLU A 130 14.43 4.36 1.90
N GLN A 131 14.53 4.24 3.22
CA GLN A 131 14.54 5.38 4.13
C GLN A 131 15.91 6.06 4.05
N VAL A 132 15.92 7.35 3.72
CA VAL A 132 17.13 8.17 3.69
C VAL A 132 17.32 8.86 5.03
N ASN A 133 16.25 9.50 5.55
CA ASN A 133 16.31 10.24 6.80
C ASN A 133 14.92 10.35 7.47
N GLU A 134 14.91 10.37 8.81
CA GLU A 134 13.72 10.69 9.61
C GLU A 134 14.13 11.69 10.70
N GLN A 135 13.45 12.81 10.78
CA GLN A 135 13.69 13.85 11.78
C GLN A 135 12.40 14.19 12.48
N LYS A 136 12.43 14.12 13.81
CA LYS A 136 11.37 14.61 14.70
C LYS A 136 11.88 15.85 15.39
N GLY A 137 11.08 16.90 15.41
CA GLY A 137 11.42 18.16 16.07
C GLY A 137 10.26 18.66 16.92
N THR A 138 10.61 19.35 17.97
CA THR A 138 9.68 20.08 18.82
C THR A 138 10.26 21.48 19.04
N ARG A 139 9.46 22.50 18.76
CA ARG A 139 9.86 23.89 19.01
C ARG A 139 8.76 24.66 19.74
N ILE A 140 9.15 25.62 20.56
CA ILE A 140 8.22 26.56 21.20
C ILE A 140 7.79 27.58 20.15
N VAL A 141 6.48 27.79 19.99
CA VAL A 141 5.90 28.78 19.07
C VAL A 141 5.27 29.94 19.80
N SER A 142 4.79 29.74 21.03
CA SER A 142 4.31 30.82 21.85
C SER A 142 4.76 30.67 23.30
N ILE A 143 4.93 31.85 23.97
CA ILE A 143 5.23 31.97 25.40
C ILE A 143 4.23 32.94 26.02
N ASN A 144 3.89 32.71 27.28
CA ASN A 144 3.02 33.61 28.05
C ASN A 144 3.79 34.84 28.59
N ALA A 145 3.07 35.75 29.25
CA ALA A 145 3.64 36.97 29.83
C ALA A 145 4.72 36.69 30.89
N GLN A 146 4.76 35.48 31.44
CA GLN A 146 5.77 35.04 32.44
C GLN A 146 6.97 34.32 31.78
N GLY A 147 7.04 34.29 30.43
CA GLY A 147 8.11 33.65 29.68
C GLY A 147 8.03 32.13 29.62
N LYS A 148 6.91 31.54 30.06
CA LYS A 148 6.71 30.07 29.98
C LYS A 148 6.10 29.66 28.64
N PRO A 149 6.46 28.49 28.10
CA PRO A 149 5.83 27.95 26.87
C PRO A 149 4.32 27.80 27.07
N GLU A 150 3.55 28.21 26.06
CA GLU A 150 2.11 27.95 25.93
C GLU A 150 1.77 27.02 24.79
N GLU A 151 2.60 27.02 23.75
CA GLU A 151 2.36 26.19 22.58
C GLU A 151 3.67 25.65 22.02
N TYR A 152 3.66 24.36 21.70
CA TYR A 152 4.71 23.68 20.97
C TYR A 152 4.25 23.36 19.55
N GLU A 153 5.17 23.47 18.61
CA GLU A 153 5.01 22.90 17.27
C GLU A 153 5.83 21.61 17.21
N LEU A 154 5.14 20.52 16.88
CA LEU A 154 5.73 19.24 16.58
C LEU A 154 5.93 19.12 15.07
N SER A 155 7.11 18.75 14.63
CA SER A 155 7.44 18.53 13.22
C SER A 155 8.00 17.14 12.99
N LEU A 156 7.58 16.52 11.89
CA LEU A 156 8.09 15.23 11.44
C LEU A 156 8.46 15.36 9.98
N ARG A 157 9.73 15.10 9.64
CA ARG A 157 10.24 15.05 8.26
C ARG A 157 10.71 13.64 7.97
N PHE A 158 10.30 13.11 6.83
CA PHE A 158 10.67 11.79 6.37
C PHE A 158 11.13 11.86 4.93
N THR A 159 12.38 11.49 4.69
CA THR A 159 12.99 11.45 3.35
C THR A 159 13.16 10.00 2.94
N PHE A 160 12.70 9.68 1.75
CA PHE A 160 12.77 8.35 1.17
C PHE A 160 13.08 8.42 -0.32
N ARG A 161 13.53 7.31 -0.87
CA ARG A 161 13.72 7.12 -2.31
C ARG A 161 13.25 5.74 -2.74
N LEU A 162 13.02 5.59 -4.05
CA LEU A 162 12.68 4.32 -4.65
C LEU A 162 13.74 3.99 -5.72
N VAL A 163 14.33 2.80 -5.61
CA VAL A 163 15.35 2.32 -6.53
C VAL A 163 14.96 0.96 -7.11
N SER A 164 15.41 0.66 -8.31
CA SER A 164 15.22 -0.64 -8.95
C SER A 164 16.17 -1.70 -8.38
N ALA A 165 16.00 -2.97 -8.77
CA ALA A 165 16.93 -4.05 -8.45
C ALA A 165 18.39 -3.76 -8.91
N LYS A 166 18.54 -3.01 -10.01
CA LYS A 166 19.83 -2.60 -10.58
C LYS A 166 20.32 -1.24 -10.03
N ASP A 167 19.86 -0.81 -8.87
CA ASP A 167 20.20 0.46 -8.21
C ASP A 167 19.87 1.73 -9.04
N GLN A 168 19.03 1.62 -10.07
CA GLN A 168 18.56 2.78 -10.83
C GLN A 168 17.50 3.55 -10.06
N VAL A 169 17.61 4.86 -10.05
CA VAL A 169 16.68 5.73 -9.30
C VAL A 169 15.33 5.85 -10.03
N ILE A 170 14.29 5.25 -9.46
CA ILE A 170 12.89 5.39 -9.92
C ILE A 170 12.29 6.68 -9.36
N LEU A 171 12.46 6.92 -8.06
CA LEU A 171 12.07 8.14 -7.36
C LEU A 171 13.27 8.68 -6.60
N PRO A 172 13.74 9.90 -6.90
CA PRO A 172 14.82 10.53 -6.16
C PRO A 172 14.39 10.86 -4.73
N ASP A 173 15.36 11.26 -3.91
CA ASP A 173 15.15 11.64 -2.52
C ASP A 173 13.98 12.62 -2.40
N THR A 174 12.92 12.15 -1.78
CA THR A 174 11.67 12.86 -1.64
C THR A 174 11.37 13.05 -0.17
N THR A 175 11.28 14.31 0.26
CA THR A 175 10.98 14.67 1.65
C THR A 175 9.51 14.98 1.82
N LEU A 176 8.86 14.30 2.74
CA LEU A 176 7.52 14.62 3.21
C LEU A 176 7.61 15.18 4.62
N SER A 177 6.81 16.19 4.90
CA SER A 177 6.73 16.81 6.24
C SER A 177 5.30 16.84 6.75
N ALA A 178 5.15 16.71 8.04
CA ALA A 178 3.92 16.92 8.79
C ALA A 178 4.23 17.84 9.98
N ILE A 179 3.31 18.72 10.31
CA ILE A 179 3.42 19.67 11.42
C ILE A 179 2.11 19.63 12.20
N ARG A 180 2.21 19.68 13.54
CA ARG A 180 1.07 19.77 14.46
C ARG A 180 1.41 20.72 15.59
N SER A 181 0.45 21.57 15.95
CA SER A 181 0.49 22.37 17.17
C SER A 181 -0.02 21.56 18.35
N MET A 182 0.59 21.78 19.50
CA MET A 182 0.22 21.18 20.78
C MET A 182 0.25 22.24 21.85
N PRO A 183 -0.91 22.61 22.45
CA PRO A 183 -0.94 23.49 23.59
C PRO A 183 -0.23 22.83 24.78
N PHE A 184 0.56 23.60 25.51
CA PHE A 184 1.36 23.10 26.62
C PHE A 184 0.91 23.72 27.95
N ASP A 185 0.87 22.88 28.97
CA ASP A 185 0.63 23.30 30.36
C ASP A 185 1.65 22.60 31.27
N ASP A 186 2.44 23.39 31.99
CA ASP A 186 3.50 22.90 32.86
C ASP A 186 2.98 22.14 34.11
N ARG A 187 1.68 22.20 34.39
CA ARG A 187 1.04 21.45 35.48
C ARG A 187 0.83 19.97 35.18
N VAL A 188 0.83 19.61 33.90
CA VAL A 188 0.46 18.27 33.43
C VAL A 188 1.48 17.70 32.41
N VAL A 189 2.76 17.91 32.66
CA VAL A 189 3.86 17.56 31.73
C VAL A 189 3.80 16.12 31.23
N GLN A 190 3.58 15.13 32.13
CA GLN A 190 3.51 13.73 31.74
C GLN A 190 2.35 13.43 30.79
N ALA A 191 1.20 14.06 31.01
CA ALA A 191 0.06 13.93 30.09
C ALA A 191 0.39 14.53 28.73
N LYS A 192 1.13 15.65 28.70
CA LYS A 192 1.57 16.32 27.47
C LYS A 192 2.60 15.51 26.68
N GLU A 193 3.48 14.77 27.33
CA GLU A 193 4.38 13.83 26.66
C GLU A 193 3.61 12.70 25.98
N GLY A 194 2.59 12.15 26.61
CA GLY A 194 1.69 11.16 26.01
C GLY A 194 0.90 11.71 24.83
N GLU A 195 0.44 12.96 24.92
CA GLU A 195 -0.23 13.67 23.83
C GLU A 195 0.71 13.88 22.65
N ALA A 196 1.93 14.33 22.87
CA ALA A 196 2.95 14.50 21.84
C ALA A 196 3.26 13.19 21.13
N ALA A 197 3.42 12.09 21.88
CA ALA A 197 3.64 10.77 21.30
C ALA A 197 2.48 10.31 20.39
N THR A 198 1.24 10.62 20.79
CA THR A 198 0.04 10.33 20.00
C THR A 198 0.00 11.17 18.72
N LEU A 199 0.30 12.46 18.80
CA LEU A 199 0.38 13.36 17.65
C LEU A 199 1.45 12.91 16.66
N PHE A 200 2.64 12.47 17.13
CA PHE A 200 3.66 11.91 16.27
C PHE A 200 3.19 10.64 15.54
N LYS A 201 2.45 9.75 16.22
CA LYS A 201 1.85 8.56 15.56
C LYS A 201 0.85 8.95 14.47
N ASP A 202 0.03 9.96 14.72
CA ASP A 202 -0.94 10.43 13.72
C ASP A 202 -0.25 11.11 12.53
N MET A 203 0.82 11.87 12.77
CA MET A 203 1.67 12.39 11.71
C MET A 203 2.29 11.28 10.88
N GLN A 204 2.81 10.22 11.51
CA GLN A 204 3.36 9.05 10.83
C GLN A 204 2.30 8.37 9.95
N ARG A 205 1.08 8.15 10.43
CA ARG A 205 -0.03 7.59 9.63
C ARG A 205 -0.35 8.46 8.41
N SER A 206 -0.37 9.78 8.61
CA SER A 206 -0.56 10.73 7.50
C SER A 206 0.55 10.62 6.45
N LEU A 207 1.80 10.48 6.89
CA LEU A 207 2.93 10.29 5.98
C LEU A 207 2.85 8.97 5.22
N VAL A 208 2.44 7.86 5.86
CA VAL A 208 2.22 6.56 5.20
C VAL A 208 1.27 6.71 4.00
N ALA A 209 0.12 7.36 4.20
CA ALA A 209 -0.84 7.59 3.12
C ALA A 209 -0.25 8.46 1.99
N ARG A 210 0.61 9.43 2.33
CA ARG A 210 1.25 10.31 1.34
C ARG A 210 2.38 9.58 0.58
N ILE A 211 3.15 8.74 1.25
CA ILE A 211 4.16 7.87 0.62
C ILE A 211 3.46 6.96 -0.40
N LEU A 212 2.39 6.28 0.02
CA LEU A 212 1.65 5.38 -0.85
C LEU A 212 1.17 6.09 -2.13
N ARG A 213 0.54 7.27 -1.99
CA ARG A 213 0.14 8.07 -3.16
C ARG A 213 1.32 8.49 -4.03
N ARG A 214 2.49 8.74 -3.46
CA ARG A 214 3.66 9.15 -4.22
C ARG A 214 4.28 8.01 -5.01
N ILE A 215 4.38 6.82 -4.45
CA ILE A 215 4.95 5.66 -5.13
C ILE A 215 4.01 5.06 -6.19
N THR A 216 2.70 5.33 -6.10
CA THR A 216 1.71 4.92 -7.10
C THR A 216 1.36 6.03 -8.09
N ALA A 217 2.08 7.14 -8.07
CA ALA A 217 1.82 8.27 -8.96
C ALA A 217 2.16 7.93 -10.43
N PRO A 218 1.42 8.48 -11.41
CA PRO A 218 1.58 8.13 -12.82
C PRO A 218 2.99 8.36 -13.37
N ASP A 219 3.68 9.38 -12.90
CA ASP A 219 5.07 9.67 -13.29
C ASP A 219 6.05 8.58 -12.86
N ILE A 220 5.80 7.94 -11.71
CA ILE A 220 6.59 6.80 -11.22
C ILE A 220 6.32 5.56 -12.08
N ILE A 221 5.07 5.31 -12.42
CA ILE A 221 4.68 4.21 -13.31
C ILE A 221 5.37 4.37 -14.68
N GLN A 222 5.33 5.56 -15.26
CA GLN A 222 5.99 5.83 -16.54
C GLN A 222 7.50 5.65 -16.46
N ARG A 223 8.14 6.18 -15.40
CA ARG A 223 9.58 6.03 -15.20
C ARG A 223 9.99 4.57 -15.03
N TRP A 224 9.23 3.80 -14.26
CA TRP A 224 9.44 2.36 -14.11
C TRP A 224 9.36 1.64 -15.46
N GLN A 225 8.31 1.89 -16.24
CA GLN A 225 8.14 1.29 -17.57
C GLN A 225 9.28 1.66 -18.53
N THR A 226 9.80 2.87 -18.44
CA THR A 226 10.96 3.31 -19.24
C THR A 226 12.21 2.56 -18.84
N LEU A 227 12.47 2.41 -17.53
CA LEU A 227 13.62 1.65 -17.01
C LEU A 227 13.52 0.17 -17.36
N ALA A 228 12.34 -0.42 -17.26
CA ALA A 228 12.10 -1.81 -17.65
C ALA A 228 12.37 -2.08 -19.15
N LYS A 229 12.02 -1.13 -20.02
CA LYS A 229 12.31 -1.23 -21.47
C LYS A 229 13.79 -1.07 -21.82
N LEU A 230 14.53 -0.29 -21.00
CA LEU A 230 15.98 -0.09 -21.17
C LEU A 230 16.81 -1.28 -20.66
N THR A 231 16.17 -2.17 -19.92
CA THR A 231 16.81 -3.37 -19.38
C THR A 231 16.31 -4.56 -20.23
N PRO A 232 17.12 -5.13 -21.14
CA PRO A 232 16.72 -6.33 -21.85
C PRO A 232 16.53 -7.47 -20.84
N GLU A 233 15.38 -8.15 -20.92
CA GLU A 233 14.97 -9.30 -20.09
C GLU A 233 15.79 -10.58 -20.36
N GLY A 234 17.02 -10.45 -20.86
CA GLY A 234 17.80 -11.57 -21.40
C GLY A 234 18.75 -12.30 -20.45
N GLU A 235 18.91 -11.85 -19.19
CA GLU A 235 19.96 -12.44 -18.32
C GLU A 235 19.43 -13.23 -17.11
N GLU A 236 18.12 -13.30 -16.87
CA GLU A 236 17.57 -13.96 -15.68
C GLU A 236 17.07 -15.39 -15.89
N GLU A 237 16.92 -15.86 -17.13
CA GLU A 237 16.36 -17.20 -17.40
C GLU A 237 17.41 -18.32 -17.49
N GLU A 238 18.69 -18.02 -17.67
CA GLU A 238 19.68 -19.07 -17.89
C GLU A 238 20.18 -19.73 -16.60
N GLU A 239 20.07 -19.07 -15.44
CA GLU A 239 20.51 -19.65 -14.17
C GLU A 239 19.44 -20.54 -13.48
N THR A 240 18.17 -20.42 -13.88
CA THR A 240 17.08 -21.15 -13.23
C THR A 240 16.81 -22.53 -13.90
N VAL A 241 17.17 -22.72 -15.14
CA VAL A 241 16.92 -23.96 -15.89
C VAL A 241 18.01 -25.00 -15.67
N ALA A 242 19.23 -24.58 -15.31
CA ALA A 242 20.34 -25.51 -15.06
C ALA A 242 20.21 -26.32 -13.74
N ARG A 243 19.21 -26.04 -12.90
CA ARG A 243 19.09 -26.66 -11.55
C ARG A 243 17.98 -27.72 -11.42
N VAL A 244 17.28 -28.07 -12.47
CA VAL A 244 16.17 -29.07 -12.40
C VAL A 244 16.55 -30.45 -12.92
N THR A 245 17.73 -30.63 -13.50
CA THR A 245 18.25 -31.96 -13.77
C THR A 245 19.22 -32.38 -12.67
N ALA A 246 18.67 -32.72 -11.49
CA ALA A 246 19.41 -33.52 -10.54
C ALA A 246 19.67 -34.90 -11.16
N PRO A 247 20.93 -35.35 -11.29
CA PRO A 247 21.18 -36.70 -11.74
C PRO A 247 20.62 -37.66 -10.70
N THR A 248 19.84 -38.60 -11.16
CA THR A 248 19.47 -39.83 -10.48
C THR A 248 20.65 -40.31 -9.65
N THR A 249 20.38 -40.59 -8.40
CA THR A 249 21.26 -41.11 -7.36
C THR A 249 22.16 -42.24 -7.89
N ALA A 250 23.33 -41.90 -8.39
CA ALA A 250 24.37 -42.88 -8.57
C ALA A 250 24.93 -43.20 -7.18
N ILE A 251 24.69 -44.40 -6.68
CA ILE A 251 25.27 -44.93 -5.44
C ILE A 251 26.81 -44.82 -5.59
N PRO A 252 27.50 -44.17 -4.64
CA PRO A 252 28.94 -44.03 -4.70
C PRO A 252 29.60 -45.39 -4.89
N PRO A 253 30.68 -45.50 -5.69
CA PRO A 253 31.34 -46.79 -6.02
C PRO A 253 31.74 -47.62 -4.80
N MET A 254 32.00 -46.99 -3.65
CA MET A 254 32.39 -47.65 -2.41
C MET A 254 31.30 -48.53 -1.79
N TRP A 255 30.05 -48.29 -2.13
CA TRP A 255 28.89 -49.06 -1.64
C TRP A 255 28.55 -50.26 -2.53
N GLN A 256 29.25 -50.42 -3.63
CA GLN A 256 29.10 -51.54 -4.56
C GLN A 256 30.10 -52.68 -4.30
N ASN A 257 30.90 -52.57 -3.23
CA ASN A 257 31.96 -53.54 -2.94
C ASN A 257 31.39 -54.68 -2.08
N PRO A 258 31.19 -55.91 -2.60
CA PRO A 258 30.52 -57.01 -1.87
C PRO A 258 31.32 -57.57 -0.69
N SER A 259 32.56 -57.09 -0.43
CA SER A 259 33.40 -57.52 0.66
C SER A 259 33.14 -56.84 2.02
N LEU A 260 32.15 -55.95 2.12
CA LEU A 260 31.80 -55.27 3.36
C LEU A 260 30.46 -55.77 4.00
N THR A 261 29.97 -56.97 3.59
CA THR A 261 28.90 -57.59 4.35
C THR A 261 29.47 -58.15 5.64
N PRO A 262 29.02 -57.72 6.82
CA PRO A 262 29.45 -58.33 8.09
C PRO A 262 29.04 -59.80 8.11
N SER A 263 30.04 -60.67 8.42
CA SER A 263 29.80 -62.11 8.62
C SER A 263 28.71 -62.33 9.71
N PRO A 264 27.81 -63.30 9.54
CA PRO A 264 26.84 -63.63 10.57
C PRO A 264 27.56 -64.10 11.83
N VAL A 265 27.28 -63.47 12.94
CA VAL A 265 27.71 -63.92 14.27
C VAL A 265 26.96 -65.19 14.61
N THR A 266 27.63 -66.31 14.59
CA THR A 266 27.15 -67.58 15.13
C THR A 266 27.13 -67.48 16.66
N VAL A 267 25.96 -67.32 17.22
CA VAL A 267 25.75 -67.52 18.68
C VAL A 267 25.65 -69.02 18.91
N SER A 268 26.67 -69.62 19.56
CA SER A 268 26.58 -70.97 20.13
C SER A 268 25.72 -70.96 21.40
N PRO A 269 24.78 -71.92 21.58
CA PRO A 269 24.06 -72.08 22.81
C PRO A 269 24.91 -73.04 23.72
N ASP A 270 25.22 -72.54 24.90
CA ASP A 270 25.51 -73.34 26.09
C ASP A 270 24.69 -72.81 27.24
#